data_2f9de384096a5015a674ff24fb23ffbd
#
_entry.id   2f9de384096a5015a674ff24fb23ffbd
#
_cell.length_a   1.000
_cell.length_b   1.000
_cell.length_c   1.000
_cell.angle_alpha   90.00
_cell.angle_beta   90.00
_cell.angle_gamma   90.00
#
_symmetry.space_group_name_H-M   'P 1'
#
loop_
_entity.id
_entity.type
_entity.pdbx_description
1 polymer ?
#
loop_
_entity_poly.entity_id
_entity_poly.type
_entity_poly.pdbx_seq_one_letter_code
_entity_poly.pdbx_strand_id
1 'polypeptide(L)'
;MKIKVGEKLPNSELFYLDQNNDVQKVDILDLCKDNKTIILGMPGAFTKTCSAIHLPSFVKNFNLALKKGITKIICIAVNDPNVMKAWGENQNVGTKIFMASDPFLKFTKSIGAEVDKSEKGLGVRSNR
;
A
#
# COMPACT_ATOMS: atom_id res chain seq x y z
N MET A 1 2.01 6.46 -18.02
CA MET A 1 2.81 5.35 -18.58
C MET A 1 3.19 4.39 -17.46
N LYS A 2 3.02 3.11 -17.69
CA LYS A 2 3.23 2.12 -16.65
C LYS A 2 4.72 1.85 -16.42
N ILE A 3 5.14 1.85 -15.14
CA ILE A 3 6.53 1.55 -14.78
C ILE A 3 6.91 0.13 -15.21
N LYS A 4 8.16 -0.04 -15.62
CA LYS A 4 8.70 -1.32 -16.12
C LYS A 4 9.76 -1.86 -15.18
N VAL A 5 9.97 -3.17 -15.24
CA VAL A 5 11.05 -3.82 -14.50
C VAL A 5 12.40 -3.21 -14.88
N GLY A 6 13.21 -2.91 -13.88
CA GLY A 6 14.52 -2.26 -14.05
C GLY A 6 14.50 -0.74 -13.96
N GLU A 7 13.33 -0.12 -14.03
CA GLU A 7 13.22 1.33 -13.84
C GLU A 7 13.27 1.71 -12.37
N LYS A 8 13.81 2.90 -12.09
CA LYS A 8 13.82 3.45 -10.73
C LYS A 8 12.43 3.84 -10.31
N LEU A 9 12.09 3.53 -9.07
CA LEU A 9 10.83 3.97 -8.47
C LEU A 9 10.83 5.51 -8.34
N PRO A 10 9.81 6.20 -8.87
CA PRO A 10 9.71 7.64 -8.65
C PRO A 10 9.41 7.95 -7.19
N ASN A 11 9.96 9.04 -6.66
CA ASN A 11 9.64 9.46 -5.32
C ASN A 11 8.23 10.08 -5.27
N SER A 12 7.52 9.81 -4.19
CA SER A 12 6.21 10.40 -3.94
C SER A 12 5.92 10.40 -2.44
N GLU A 13 5.17 11.38 -2.01
CA GLU A 13 4.76 11.51 -0.62
C GLU A 13 3.53 10.64 -0.35
N LEU A 14 3.60 9.87 0.71
CA LEU A 14 2.49 9.06 1.23
C LEU A 14 2.12 9.56 2.62
N PHE A 15 0.95 9.16 3.09
CA PHE A 15 0.46 9.50 4.41
C PHE A 15 0.22 8.23 5.22
N TYR A 16 0.34 8.33 6.52
CA TYR A 16 -0.02 7.24 7.43
C TYR A 16 -0.43 7.79 8.79
N LEU A 17 -1.13 6.98 9.56
CA LEU A 17 -1.49 7.33 10.93
C LEU A 17 -0.51 6.62 11.86
N ASP A 18 0.16 7.39 12.71
CA ASP A 18 1.14 6.83 13.65
C ASP A 18 0.46 6.19 14.87
N GLN A 19 1.27 5.65 15.78
CA GLN A 19 0.74 4.99 16.98
C GLN A 19 0.02 5.93 17.94
N ASN A 20 0.22 7.24 17.81
CA ASN A 20 -0.48 8.26 18.59
C ASN A 20 -1.74 8.77 17.87
N ASN A 21 -2.10 8.16 16.75
CA ASN A 21 -3.21 8.56 15.87
C ASN A 21 -3.03 9.94 15.24
N ASP A 22 -1.79 10.36 15.06
CA ASP A 22 -1.46 11.58 14.32
C ASP A 22 -1.10 11.27 12.88
N VAL A 23 -1.57 12.10 11.95
CA VAL A 23 -1.26 11.96 10.53
C VAL A 23 0.19 12.37 10.27
N GLN A 24 0.94 11.48 9.63
CA GLN A 24 2.33 11.70 9.24
C GLN A 24 2.49 11.59 7.74
N LYS A 25 3.51 12.23 7.22
CA LYS A 25 3.91 12.14 5.81
C LYS A 25 5.24 11.41 5.73
N VAL A 26 5.42 10.67 4.64
CA VAL A 26 6.69 9.98 4.39
C VAL A 26 6.89 9.82 2.89
N ASP A 27 8.13 9.97 2.44
CA ASP A 27 8.47 9.71 1.04
C ASP A 27 8.65 8.21 0.84
N ILE A 28 8.10 7.69 -0.26
CA ILE A 28 8.21 6.26 -0.57
C ILE A 28 9.66 5.79 -0.67
N LEU A 29 10.55 6.61 -1.19
CA LEU A 29 11.97 6.26 -1.29
C LEU A 29 12.64 6.16 0.09
N ASP A 30 12.22 6.97 1.05
CA ASP A 30 12.72 6.86 2.43
C ASP A 30 12.24 5.58 3.10
N LEU A 31 11.01 5.17 2.85
CA LEU A 31 10.48 3.89 3.33
C LEU A 31 11.24 2.70 2.76
N CYS A 32 11.63 2.77 1.50
CA CYS A 32 12.30 1.68 0.81
C CYS A 32 13.81 1.64 1.01
N LYS A 33 14.39 2.72 1.55
CA LYS A 33 15.84 2.84 1.71
C LYS A 33 16.41 1.67 2.52
N ASP A 34 17.48 1.06 1.99
CA ASP A 34 18.15 -0.08 2.61
C ASP A 34 17.24 -1.31 2.85
N ASN A 35 16.11 -1.37 2.15
CA ASN A 35 15.17 -2.48 2.24
C ASN A 35 14.92 -3.14 0.90
N LYS A 36 14.76 -4.45 0.91
CA LYS A 36 14.17 -5.20 -0.19
C LYS A 36 12.66 -5.22 0.05
N THR A 37 11.91 -4.44 -0.73
CA THR A 37 10.53 -4.09 -0.42
C THR A 37 9.54 -4.67 -1.41
N ILE A 38 8.42 -5.20 -0.90
CA ILE A 38 7.23 -5.49 -1.69
C ILE A 38 6.27 -4.32 -1.51
N ILE A 39 5.81 -3.74 -2.61
CA ILE A 39 4.79 -2.70 -2.60
C ILE A 39 3.50 -3.30 -3.16
N LEU A 40 2.45 -3.29 -2.35
CA LEU A 40 1.14 -3.80 -2.72
C LEU A 40 0.22 -2.62 -3.01
N GLY A 41 -0.12 -2.41 -4.27
CA GLY A 41 -1.17 -1.47 -4.64
C GLY A 41 -2.52 -2.16 -4.58
N MET A 42 -3.51 -1.50 -3.98
CA MET A 42 -4.84 -2.08 -3.82
C MET A 42 -5.95 -1.07 -4.15
N PRO A 43 -7.06 -1.53 -4.76
CA PRO A 43 -8.18 -0.65 -5.08
C PRO A 43 -8.83 0.02 -3.88
N GLY A 44 -8.78 -0.60 -2.71
CA GLY A 44 -9.32 0.02 -1.52
C GLY A 44 -9.39 -0.87 -0.30
N ALA A 45 -9.27 -0.23 0.87
CA ALA A 45 -9.49 -0.86 2.15
C ALA A 45 -10.94 -1.36 2.25
N PHE A 46 -11.12 -2.47 2.94
CA PHE A 46 -12.42 -3.10 3.19
C PHE A 46 -13.18 -3.54 1.92
N THR A 47 -12.57 -3.45 0.75
CA THR A 47 -13.18 -4.03 -0.46
C THR A 47 -13.06 -5.55 -0.42
N LYS A 48 -13.98 -6.23 -1.12
CA LYS A 48 -14.16 -7.68 -1.00
C LYS A 48 -12.87 -8.48 -1.22
N THR A 49 -12.23 -8.34 -2.37
CA THR A 49 -11.03 -9.13 -2.70
C THR A 49 -9.81 -8.70 -1.88
N CYS A 50 -9.65 -7.40 -1.66
CA CYS A 50 -8.53 -6.88 -0.86
C CYS A 50 -8.58 -7.38 0.57
N SER A 51 -9.76 -7.44 1.18
CA SER A 51 -9.94 -7.84 2.58
C SER A 51 -10.02 -9.35 2.76
N ALA A 52 -10.60 -10.07 1.78
CA ALA A 52 -10.86 -11.51 1.94
C ALA A 52 -9.69 -12.38 1.47
N ILE A 53 -8.93 -11.95 0.46
CA ILE A 53 -7.94 -12.79 -0.21
C ILE A 53 -6.56 -12.14 -0.27
N HIS A 54 -6.47 -10.93 -0.83
CA HIS A 54 -5.19 -10.34 -1.21
C HIS A 54 -4.33 -10.00 0.01
N LEU A 55 -4.78 -9.11 0.88
CA LEU A 55 -4.01 -8.71 2.06
C LEU A 55 -3.78 -9.88 3.02
N PRO A 56 -4.78 -10.72 3.33
CA PRO A 56 -4.55 -11.89 4.19
C PRO A 56 -3.47 -12.85 3.67
N SER A 57 -3.34 -13.01 2.36
CA SER A 57 -2.31 -13.89 1.80
C SER A 57 -0.90 -13.41 2.15
N PHE A 58 -0.66 -12.11 2.20
CA PHE A 58 0.64 -11.55 2.58
C PHE A 58 0.89 -11.63 4.07
N VAL A 59 -0.13 -11.47 4.90
CA VAL A 59 -0.01 -11.68 6.35
C VAL A 59 0.33 -13.14 6.63
N LYS A 60 -0.37 -14.07 6.00
CA LYS A 60 -0.16 -15.52 6.16
C LYS A 60 1.24 -15.95 5.73
N ASN A 61 1.74 -15.40 4.63
CA ASN A 61 3.03 -15.81 4.04
C ASN A 61 4.19 -14.87 4.42
N PHE A 62 4.03 -14.07 5.46
CA PHE A 62 5.04 -13.10 5.86
C PHE A 62 6.40 -13.75 6.14
N ASN A 63 6.41 -14.87 6.87
CA ASN A 63 7.66 -15.57 7.20
C ASN A 63 8.36 -16.12 5.94
N LEU A 64 7.59 -16.54 4.94
CA LEU A 64 8.16 -16.99 3.66
C LEU A 64 8.85 -15.82 2.93
N ALA A 65 8.24 -14.63 2.95
CA ALA A 65 8.84 -13.44 2.37
C ALA A 65 10.15 -13.09 3.06
N LEU A 66 10.19 -13.15 4.40
CA LEU A 66 11.42 -12.92 5.17
C LEU A 66 12.54 -13.88 4.76
N LYS A 67 12.22 -15.15 4.60
CA LYS A 67 13.19 -16.17 4.17
C LYS A 67 13.76 -15.88 2.78
N LYS A 68 13.01 -15.21 1.92
CA LYS A 68 13.43 -14.81 0.58
C LYS A 68 14.16 -13.47 0.54
N GLY A 69 14.47 -12.90 1.70
CA GLY A 69 15.22 -11.65 1.82
C GLY A 69 14.39 -10.38 1.76
N ILE A 70 13.06 -10.49 1.76
CA ILE A 70 12.18 -9.31 1.83
C ILE A 70 12.25 -8.74 3.24
N THR A 71 12.55 -7.44 3.36
CA THR A 71 12.71 -6.77 4.64
C THR A 71 11.59 -5.80 4.96
N LYS A 72 10.75 -5.46 3.98
CA LYS A 72 9.62 -4.55 4.17
C LYS A 72 8.49 -4.86 3.20
N ILE A 73 7.25 -4.77 3.69
CA ILE A 73 6.05 -4.85 2.87
C ILE A 73 5.23 -3.60 3.13
N ILE A 74 4.85 -2.89 2.06
CA ILE A 74 4.04 -1.67 2.12
C ILE A 74 2.74 -1.92 1.38
N CYS A 75 1.60 -1.66 2.03
CA CYS A 75 0.29 -1.70 1.39
C CYS A 75 -0.17 -0.26 1.13
N ILE A 76 -0.50 0.04 -0.12
CA ILE A 76 -0.89 1.38 -0.56
C ILE A 76 -2.28 1.34 -1.18
N ALA A 77 -3.15 2.23 -0.71
CA ALA A 77 -4.46 2.46 -1.31
C ALA A 77 -4.84 3.93 -1.19
N VAL A 78 -5.89 4.33 -1.91
CA VAL A 78 -6.36 5.72 -1.94
C VAL A 78 -7.07 6.14 -0.65
N ASN A 79 -7.52 5.19 0.16
CA ASN A 79 -8.21 5.50 1.40
C ASN A 79 -7.33 6.36 2.32
N ASP A 80 -7.96 7.21 3.12
CA ASP A 80 -7.23 8.10 4.02
C ASP A 80 -6.44 7.35 5.12
N PRO A 81 -5.53 8.02 5.82
CA PRO A 81 -4.69 7.36 6.82
C PRO A 81 -5.45 6.70 7.96
N ASN A 82 -6.58 7.28 8.38
CA ASN A 82 -7.40 6.71 9.45
C ASN A 82 -8.00 5.37 9.02
N VAL A 83 -8.54 5.33 7.81
CA VAL A 83 -9.12 4.10 7.23
C VAL A 83 -8.04 3.03 7.04
N MET A 84 -6.86 3.42 6.54
CA MET A 84 -5.77 2.48 6.32
C MET A 84 -5.29 1.86 7.64
N LYS A 85 -5.18 2.63 8.71
CA LYS A 85 -4.81 2.10 10.02
C LYS A 85 -5.87 1.13 10.55
N ALA A 86 -7.14 1.51 10.47
CA ALA A 86 -8.25 0.66 10.93
C ALA A 86 -8.31 -0.65 10.13
N TRP A 87 -8.07 -0.59 8.83
CA TRP A 87 -8.04 -1.78 8.00
C TRP A 87 -6.88 -2.70 8.37
N GLY A 88 -5.69 -2.14 8.60
CA GLY A 88 -4.55 -2.91 9.07
C GLY A 88 -4.83 -3.63 10.38
N GLU A 89 -5.46 -2.95 11.34
CA GLU A 89 -5.86 -3.55 12.60
C GLU A 89 -6.90 -4.67 12.39
N ASN A 90 -7.89 -4.43 11.54
CA ASN A 90 -8.91 -5.43 11.20
C ASN A 90 -8.28 -6.68 10.56
N GLN A 91 -7.25 -6.50 9.75
CA GLN A 91 -6.56 -7.60 9.06
C GLN A 91 -5.41 -8.21 9.88
N ASN A 92 -5.19 -7.72 11.09
CA ASN A 92 -4.15 -8.21 12.00
C ASN A 92 -2.74 -8.15 11.41
N VAL A 93 -2.44 -7.09 10.68
CA VAL A 93 -1.12 -6.95 10.03
C VAL A 93 0.00 -6.71 11.05
N GLY A 94 -0.30 -6.12 12.21
CA GLY A 94 0.70 -5.78 13.21
C GLY A 94 1.79 -4.90 12.62
N THR A 95 3.04 -5.28 12.85
CA THR A 95 4.21 -4.62 12.26
C THR A 95 4.68 -5.26 10.95
N LYS A 96 3.98 -6.29 10.47
CA LYS A 96 4.37 -7.03 9.27
C LYS A 96 4.22 -6.22 7.99
N ILE A 97 3.18 -5.40 7.90
CA ILE A 97 2.87 -4.61 6.72
C ILE A 97 2.68 -3.16 7.14
N PHE A 98 3.38 -2.25 6.45
CA PHE A 98 3.21 -0.82 6.63
C PHE A 98 2.00 -0.36 5.81
N MET A 99 0.99 0.17 6.50
CA MET A 99 -0.25 0.62 5.87
C MET A 99 -0.13 2.10 5.50
N ALA A 100 -0.07 2.38 4.21
CA ALA A 100 0.13 3.74 3.69
C ALA A 100 -1.06 4.20 2.85
N SER A 101 -1.32 5.50 2.91
CA SER A 101 -2.38 6.17 2.15
C SER A 101 -1.78 6.97 1.00
N ASP A 102 -2.36 6.83 -0.18
CA ASP A 102 -2.06 7.65 -1.36
C ASP A 102 -3.33 8.42 -1.76
N PRO A 103 -3.79 9.38 -0.91
CA PRO A 103 -5.14 9.94 -1.03
C PRO A 103 -5.35 10.78 -2.29
N PHE A 104 -4.27 11.30 -2.87
CA PHE A 104 -4.34 12.10 -4.09
C PHE A 104 -3.85 11.32 -5.31
N LEU A 105 -3.61 10.01 -5.17
CA LEU A 105 -3.13 9.14 -6.24
C LEU A 105 -1.79 9.57 -6.85
N LYS A 106 -1.00 10.37 -6.14
CA LYS A 106 0.29 10.86 -6.65
C LYS A 106 1.24 9.72 -6.99
N PHE A 107 1.44 8.81 -6.04
CA PHE A 107 2.29 7.64 -6.28
C PHE A 107 1.68 6.72 -7.32
N THR A 108 0.40 6.40 -7.17
CA THR A 108 -0.32 5.48 -8.07
C THR A 108 -0.23 5.95 -9.52
N LYS A 109 -0.46 7.25 -9.77
CA LYS A 109 -0.35 7.83 -11.12
C LYS A 109 1.10 7.87 -11.61
N SER A 110 2.05 8.13 -10.72
CA SER A 110 3.47 8.22 -11.11
C SER A 110 4.02 6.91 -11.68
N ILE A 111 3.46 5.78 -11.26
CA ILE A 111 3.84 4.46 -11.78
C ILE A 111 2.85 3.91 -12.82
N GLY A 112 1.83 4.69 -13.19
CA GLY A 112 0.85 4.29 -14.20
C GLY A 112 -0.09 3.18 -13.75
N ALA A 113 -0.37 3.10 -12.46
CA ALA A 113 -1.19 2.02 -11.89
C ALA A 113 -2.64 2.45 -11.59
N GLU A 114 -3.06 3.64 -11.99
CA GLU A 114 -4.43 4.09 -11.79
C GLU A 114 -5.42 3.34 -12.66
N VAL A 115 -6.61 3.13 -12.13
CA VAL A 115 -7.74 2.53 -12.85
C VAL A 115 -9.04 3.23 -12.43
N ASP A 116 -9.89 3.49 -13.39
CA ASP A 116 -11.20 4.10 -13.13
C ASP A 116 -12.21 3.01 -12.75
N LYS A 117 -12.71 3.08 -11.53
CA LYS A 117 -13.74 2.20 -10.99
C LYS A 117 -15.01 2.96 -10.65
N SER A 118 -15.27 4.05 -11.37
CA SER A 118 -16.45 4.90 -11.15
C SER A 118 -17.77 4.14 -11.31
N GLU A 119 -17.83 3.13 -12.19
CA GLU A 119 -19.02 2.29 -12.35
C GLU A 119 -19.44 1.59 -11.05
N LYS A 120 -18.48 1.34 -10.16
CA LYS A 120 -18.72 0.70 -8.87
C LYS A 120 -18.80 1.71 -7.72
N GLY A 121 -18.86 3.01 -8.06
CA GLY A 121 -18.89 4.07 -7.07
C GLY A 121 -17.57 4.31 -6.35
N LEU A 122 -16.47 3.80 -6.88
CA LEU A 122 -15.17 3.89 -6.22
C LEU A 122 -14.30 5.04 -6.74
N GLY A 123 -14.62 5.58 -7.93
CA GLY A 123 -13.78 6.58 -8.56
C GLY A 123 -12.48 6.00 -9.09
N VAL A 124 -11.44 6.82 -9.16
CA VAL A 124 -10.12 6.37 -9.61
C VAL A 124 -9.37 5.74 -8.43
N ARG A 125 -8.85 4.55 -8.64
CA ARG A 125 -8.17 3.76 -7.62
C ARG A 125 -6.86 3.18 -8.15
N SER A 126 -6.09 2.57 -7.27
CA SER A 126 -4.95 1.77 -7.70
C SER A 126 -5.41 0.43 -8.27
N ASN A 127 -4.78 -0.01 -9.33
CA ASN A 127 -4.85 -1.40 -9.76
C ASN A 127 -4.13 -2.29 -8.73
N ARG A 128 -4.43 -3.61 -8.74
CA ARG A 128 -3.68 -4.56 -7.92
C ARG A 128 -2.31 -4.83 -8.48
#